data_8db45f4b28ac8155f7d7822fe847b6f1
#
_entry.id   8db45f4b28ac8155f7d7822fe847b6f1
#
_cell.length_a   1.000
_cell.length_b   1.000
_cell.length_c   1.000
_cell.angle_alpha   90.00
_cell.angle_beta   90.00
_cell.angle_gamma   90.00
#
_symmetry.space_group_name_H-M   'P 1'
#
loop_
_entity.id
_entity.type
_entity.pdbx_description
1 polymer ?
#
loop_
_entity_poly.entity_id
_entity_poly.type
_entity_poly.pdbx_seq_one_letter_code
_entity_poly.pdbx_strand_id
1 'polypeptide(L)'
;MISVSGVTKHFDEVHALDYSDLDIATGEFVTIVGPSGCGKSTLLRIIAGLINPTEGSVKKPDESMGAFVFQDAALLPWRNVQKNAELLMELEDGFSKHERVSRISSALQQVGLEGFEKSYPHQLSGGMKMRLSLARSLVLNPDYLLLDEPLSAVDELTRELLQEEIHTLWKKENFTAILVTHNVSEAVFLSNRVVVMSPRPGHIIHMVDVPFKKRDQTLRSNPKFTKIVNEISGKLRT
;
A
#
# COMPACT_ATOMS: atom_id res chain seq x y z
N MET A 1 12.03 -5.04 10.55
CA MET A 1 12.03 -3.56 10.49
C MET A 1 12.57 -3.14 9.12
N ILE A 2 11.91 -2.21 8.44
CA ILE A 2 12.40 -1.57 7.22
C ILE A 2 13.01 -0.23 7.62
N SER A 3 14.24 0.06 7.18
CA SER A 3 14.95 1.30 7.52
C SER A 3 15.39 2.01 6.23
N VAL A 4 14.96 3.26 6.09
CA VAL A 4 15.37 4.19 5.04
C VAL A 4 16.34 5.17 5.67
N SER A 5 17.57 5.27 5.15
CA SER A 5 18.62 6.08 5.74
C SER A 5 19.24 7.00 4.70
N GLY A 6 19.06 8.31 4.90
CA GLY A 6 19.65 9.36 4.08
C GLY A 6 19.28 9.30 2.59
N VAL A 7 18.08 8.81 2.26
CA VAL A 7 17.69 8.58 0.87
C VAL A 7 17.42 9.90 0.16
N THR A 8 18.12 10.10 -0.98
CA THR A 8 17.87 11.16 -1.95
C THR A 8 17.59 10.56 -3.32
N LYS A 9 16.90 11.31 -4.21
CA LYS A 9 16.69 10.87 -5.59
C LYS A 9 16.68 12.04 -6.57
N HIS A 10 17.57 11.94 -7.55
CA HIS A 10 17.61 12.79 -8.73
C HIS A 10 17.27 11.96 -9.97
N PHE A 11 16.49 12.53 -10.86
CA PHE A 11 16.24 12.06 -12.21
C PHE A 11 16.69 13.17 -13.17
N ASP A 12 17.83 12.99 -13.78
CA ASP A 12 18.50 14.03 -14.58
C ASP A 12 18.51 15.37 -13.83
N GLU A 13 17.88 16.41 -14.35
CA GLU A 13 17.79 17.74 -13.74
C GLU A 13 16.72 17.84 -12.62
N VAL A 14 15.93 16.78 -12.41
CA VAL A 14 14.80 16.81 -11.46
C VAL A 14 15.23 16.26 -10.09
N HIS A 15 15.34 17.13 -9.09
CA HIS A 15 15.46 16.73 -7.69
C HIS A 15 14.09 16.28 -7.17
N ALA A 16 13.88 14.97 -7.12
CA ALA A 16 12.60 14.37 -6.76
C ALA A 16 12.45 14.16 -5.25
N LEU A 17 13.50 13.66 -4.59
CA LEU A 17 13.54 13.45 -3.14
C LEU A 17 14.79 14.06 -2.56
N ASP A 18 14.61 14.86 -1.52
CA ASP A 18 15.66 15.33 -0.63
C ASP A 18 15.83 14.35 0.54
N TYR A 19 16.86 14.57 1.36
CA TYR A 19 17.25 13.72 2.47
C TYR A 19 16.06 13.21 3.28
N SER A 20 15.89 11.91 3.33
CA SER A 20 14.76 11.28 4.01
C SER A 20 15.21 10.07 4.84
N ASP A 21 14.82 10.09 6.11
CA ASP A 21 15.00 9.00 7.07
C ASP A 21 13.64 8.48 7.54
N LEU A 22 13.46 7.16 7.54
CA LEU A 22 12.21 6.53 7.99
C LEU A 22 12.46 5.10 8.46
N ASP A 23 12.17 4.84 9.72
CA ASP A 23 12.13 3.48 10.26
C ASP A 23 10.69 2.99 10.39
N ILE A 24 10.43 1.77 9.95
CA ILE A 24 9.12 1.15 9.97
C ILE A 24 9.23 -0.19 10.70
N ALA A 25 8.50 -0.32 11.81
CA ALA A 25 8.50 -1.53 12.59
C ALA A 25 7.81 -2.69 11.86
N THR A 26 8.21 -3.92 12.15
CA THR A 26 7.53 -5.11 11.63
C THR A 26 6.09 -5.15 12.13
N GLY A 27 5.14 -5.40 11.23
CA GLY A 27 3.71 -5.38 11.52
C GLY A 27 3.09 -3.97 11.64
N GLU A 28 3.87 -2.90 11.45
CA GLU A 28 3.36 -1.53 11.46
C GLU A 28 2.64 -1.21 10.14
N PHE A 29 1.55 -0.45 10.22
CA PHE A 29 0.91 0.18 9.06
C PHE A 29 1.30 1.67 9.04
N VAL A 30 2.13 2.07 8.10
CA VAL A 30 2.56 3.45 7.90
C VAL A 30 1.94 4.00 6.62
N THR A 31 1.41 5.23 6.68
CA THR A 31 0.95 5.93 5.49
C THR A 31 1.79 7.17 5.23
N ILE A 32 2.23 7.35 3.99
CA ILE A 32 2.95 8.54 3.53
C ILE A 32 1.96 9.43 2.77
N VAL A 33 1.77 10.66 3.26
CA VAL A 33 0.93 11.67 2.61
C VAL A 33 1.78 12.87 2.17
N GLY A 34 1.32 13.56 1.15
CA GLY A 34 2.02 14.74 0.62
C GLY A 34 1.36 15.23 -0.67
N PRO A 35 1.72 16.44 -1.14
CA PRO A 35 1.20 16.99 -2.38
C PRO A 35 1.45 16.07 -3.58
N SER A 36 0.67 16.25 -4.65
CA SER A 36 0.90 15.52 -5.90
C SER A 36 2.29 15.86 -6.46
N GLY A 37 3.02 14.85 -6.93
CA GLY A 37 4.36 15.03 -7.51
C GLY A 37 5.48 15.32 -6.50
N CYS A 38 5.26 15.23 -5.18
CA CYS A 38 6.30 15.47 -4.17
C CYS A 38 7.31 14.32 -3.99
N GLY A 39 7.12 13.16 -4.64
CA GLY A 39 8.07 12.04 -4.56
C GLY A 39 7.61 10.84 -3.73
N LYS A 40 6.36 10.79 -3.23
CA LYS A 40 5.83 9.66 -2.43
C LYS A 40 6.00 8.29 -3.13
N SER A 41 5.50 8.19 -4.36
CA SER A 41 5.64 6.96 -5.16
C SER A 41 7.10 6.65 -5.49
N THR A 42 7.95 7.68 -5.62
CA THR A 42 9.40 7.51 -5.79
C THR A 42 10.02 6.86 -4.55
N LEU A 43 9.71 7.38 -3.36
CA LEU A 43 10.17 6.80 -2.10
C LEU A 43 9.67 5.36 -1.94
N LEU A 44 8.39 5.11 -2.24
CA LEU A 44 7.82 3.76 -2.15
C LEU A 44 8.51 2.77 -3.10
N ARG A 45 8.82 3.21 -4.34
CA ARG A 45 9.55 2.39 -5.32
C ARG A 45 11.00 2.16 -4.94
N ILE A 46 11.64 3.10 -4.25
CA ILE A 46 12.99 2.90 -3.67
C ILE A 46 12.91 1.86 -2.55
N ILE A 47 11.92 1.94 -1.66
CA ILE A 47 11.68 0.92 -0.62
C ILE A 47 11.41 -0.44 -1.24
N ALA A 48 10.67 -0.51 -2.35
CA ALA A 48 10.45 -1.75 -3.10
C ALA A 48 11.74 -2.34 -3.68
N GLY A 49 12.74 -1.52 -3.96
CA GLY A 49 13.94 -1.90 -4.73
C GLY A 49 13.71 -1.85 -6.25
N LEU A 50 12.61 -1.22 -6.69
CA LEU A 50 12.29 -1.05 -8.12
C LEU A 50 13.15 0.04 -8.78
N ILE A 51 13.62 1.01 -8.00
CA ILE A 51 14.56 2.05 -8.42
C ILE A 51 15.62 2.25 -7.33
N ASN A 52 16.84 2.54 -7.73
CA ASN A 52 17.91 2.84 -6.79
C ASN A 52 17.82 4.30 -6.30
N PRO A 53 18.12 4.60 -5.04
CA PRO A 53 18.35 5.96 -4.59
C PRO A 53 19.57 6.56 -5.28
N THR A 54 19.71 7.90 -5.29
CA THR A 54 20.94 8.58 -5.71
C THR A 54 21.96 8.51 -4.59
N GLU A 55 21.55 8.77 -3.36
CA GLU A 55 22.33 8.61 -2.14
C GLU A 55 21.50 7.93 -1.07
N GLY A 56 22.17 7.44 -0.01
CA GLY A 56 21.53 6.73 1.07
C GLY A 56 21.25 5.26 0.76
N SER A 57 20.47 4.62 1.62
CA SER A 57 20.19 3.18 1.49
C SER A 57 18.84 2.81 2.13
N VAL A 58 18.31 1.67 1.68
CA VAL A 58 17.16 1.01 2.31
C VAL A 58 17.59 -0.37 2.79
N LYS A 59 17.38 -0.63 4.07
CA LYS A 59 17.59 -1.95 4.67
C LYS A 59 16.24 -2.59 4.94
N LYS A 60 16.10 -3.85 4.57
CA LYS A 60 14.94 -4.71 4.82
C LYS A 60 15.40 -5.93 5.60
N PRO A 61 14.50 -6.65 6.31
CA PRO A 61 14.86 -7.93 6.92
C PRO A 61 15.38 -8.89 5.84
N ASP A 62 16.42 -9.65 6.18
CA ASP A 62 16.95 -10.66 5.27
C ASP A 62 15.85 -11.66 4.89
N GLU A 63 15.86 -12.11 3.63
CA GLU A 63 14.90 -13.07 3.05
C GLU A 63 13.41 -12.64 3.12
N SER A 64 13.12 -11.36 3.47
CA SER A 64 11.74 -10.89 3.54
C SER A 64 11.10 -10.76 2.16
N MET A 65 9.92 -11.38 2.00
CA MET A 65 9.11 -11.30 0.80
C MET A 65 8.30 -10.00 0.80
N GLY A 66 8.48 -9.18 -0.22
CA GLY A 66 7.71 -7.95 -0.42
C GLY A 66 6.75 -8.05 -1.59
N ALA A 67 5.56 -7.46 -1.44
CA ALA A 67 4.63 -7.32 -2.56
C ALA A 67 4.26 -5.86 -2.80
N PHE A 68 3.97 -5.53 -4.07
CA PHE A 68 3.66 -4.18 -4.50
C PHE A 68 2.30 -4.12 -5.21
N VAL A 69 1.44 -3.23 -4.74
CA VAL A 69 0.14 -2.91 -5.34
C VAL A 69 0.26 -1.54 -6.00
N PHE A 70 0.15 -1.51 -7.31
CA PHE A 70 0.25 -0.29 -8.10
C PHE A 70 -1.07 0.49 -8.09
N GLN A 71 -1.01 1.78 -8.38
CA GLN A 71 -2.15 2.68 -8.54
C GLN A 71 -3.14 2.16 -9.61
N ASP A 72 -2.62 1.73 -10.76
CA ASP A 72 -3.36 0.90 -11.69
C ASP A 72 -3.22 -0.57 -11.24
N ALA A 73 -4.32 -1.29 -11.16
CA ALA A 73 -4.32 -2.71 -10.78
C ALA A 73 -3.44 -3.59 -11.68
N ALA A 74 -3.02 -3.07 -12.84
CA ALA A 74 -2.12 -3.72 -13.81
C ALA A 74 -2.51 -5.18 -14.07
N LEU A 75 -3.81 -5.43 -14.26
CA LEU A 75 -4.33 -6.76 -14.54
C LEU A 75 -4.09 -7.13 -16.00
N LEU A 76 -3.76 -8.39 -16.24
CA LEU A 76 -3.59 -8.91 -17.59
C LEU A 76 -4.99 -9.15 -18.21
N PRO A 77 -5.41 -8.36 -19.22
CA PRO A 77 -6.79 -8.38 -19.71
C PRO A 77 -7.19 -9.70 -20.40
N TRP A 78 -6.21 -10.47 -20.85
CA TRP A 78 -6.40 -11.80 -21.48
C TRP A 78 -6.41 -12.96 -20.48
N ARG A 79 -6.22 -12.67 -19.16
CA ARG A 79 -6.29 -13.66 -18.09
C ARG A 79 -7.53 -13.42 -17.24
N ASN A 80 -8.19 -14.51 -16.82
CA ASN A 80 -9.28 -14.43 -15.85
C ASN A 80 -8.76 -14.10 -14.45
N VAL A 81 -9.67 -13.93 -13.48
CA VAL A 81 -9.38 -13.60 -12.07
C VAL A 81 -8.39 -14.59 -11.48
N GLN A 82 -8.65 -15.89 -11.58
CA GLN A 82 -7.76 -16.93 -11.04
C GLN A 82 -6.35 -16.83 -11.61
N LYS A 83 -6.22 -16.66 -12.94
CA LYS A 83 -4.92 -16.57 -13.61
C LYS A 83 -4.20 -15.24 -13.35
N ASN A 84 -4.93 -14.17 -13.10
CA ASN A 84 -4.32 -12.92 -12.61
C ASN A 84 -3.78 -13.07 -11.19
N ALA A 85 -4.51 -13.72 -10.28
CA ALA A 85 -4.05 -13.98 -8.92
C ALA A 85 -2.83 -14.91 -8.90
N GLU A 86 -2.77 -15.91 -9.78
CA GLU A 86 -1.67 -16.87 -9.88
C GLU A 86 -0.34 -16.26 -10.37
N LEU A 87 -0.39 -15.11 -11.04
CA LEU A 87 0.73 -14.54 -11.82
C LEU A 87 2.07 -14.54 -11.08
N LEU A 88 2.11 -14.07 -9.84
CA LEU A 88 3.36 -13.99 -9.07
C LEU A 88 3.90 -15.37 -8.70
N MET A 89 3.03 -16.35 -8.47
CA MET A 89 3.44 -17.74 -8.19
C MET A 89 3.96 -18.47 -9.44
N GLU A 90 3.66 -17.98 -10.65
CA GLU A 90 4.24 -18.51 -11.88
C GLU A 90 5.70 -18.07 -12.07
N LEU A 91 6.06 -16.92 -11.46
CA LEU A 91 7.41 -16.34 -11.54
C LEU A 91 8.34 -16.87 -10.44
N GLU A 92 7.79 -17.52 -9.43
CA GLU A 92 8.51 -18.11 -8.32
C GLU A 92 8.50 -19.64 -8.44
N ASP A 93 9.66 -20.26 -8.23
CA ASP A 93 9.81 -21.71 -8.21
C ASP A 93 9.34 -22.31 -6.86
N GLY A 94 9.04 -23.62 -6.86
CA GLY A 94 8.81 -24.39 -5.64
C GLY A 94 7.36 -24.61 -5.25
N PHE A 95 6.37 -23.99 -5.89
CA PHE A 95 4.96 -24.23 -5.57
C PHE A 95 4.40 -25.45 -6.32
N SER A 96 3.91 -26.44 -5.59
CA SER A 96 3.14 -27.55 -6.14
C SER A 96 1.79 -27.07 -6.71
N LYS A 97 1.21 -27.82 -7.62
CA LYS A 97 -0.12 -27.51 -8.19
C LYS A 97 -1.20 -27.38 -7.10
N HIS A 98 -1.16 -28.24 -6.09
CA HIS A 98 -2.13 -28.22 -4.99
C HIS A 98 -1.96 -26.96 -4.13
N GLU A 99 -0.73 -26.57 -3.84
CA GLU A 99 -0.41 -25.36 -3.09
C GLU A 99 -0.85 -24.08 -3.81
N ARG A 100 -0.60 -24.00 -5.13
CA ARG A 100 -1.09 -22.89 -5.96
C ARG A 100 -2.61 -22.74 -5.86
N VAL A 101 -3.35 -23.83 -6.08
CA VAL A 101 -4.83 -23.81 -6.01
C VAL A 101 -5.29 -23.36 -4.61
N SER A 102 -4.71 -23.90 -3.55
CA SER A 102 -5.08 -23.55 -2.17
C SER A 102 -4.82 -22.08 -1.85
N ARG A 103 -3.63 -21.56 -2.17
CA ARG A 103 -3.25 -20.16 -1.91
C ARG A 103 -4.09 -19.18 -2.71
N ILE A 104 -4.35 -19.47 -3.99
CA ILE A 104 -5.19 -18.63 -4.85
C ILE A 104 -6.62 -18.58 -4.30
N SER A 105 -7.20 -19.74 -3.97
CA SER A 105 -8.55 -19.81 -3.39
C SER A 105 -8.65 -19.02 -2.09
N SER A 106 -7.67 -19.18 -1.19
CA SER A 106 -7.60 -18.44 0.07
C SER A 106 -7.49 -16.93 -0.18
N ALA A 107 -6.61 -16.49 -1.08
CA ALA A 107 -6.43 -15.07 -1.38
C ALA A 107 -7.68 -14.45 -2.00
N LEU A 108 -8.36 -15.14 -2.93
CA LEU A 108 -9.61 -14.66 -3.53
C LEU A 108 -10.74 -14.57 -2.50
N GLN A 109 -10.84 -15.54 -1.59
CA GLN A 109 -11.80 -15.51 -0.49
C GLN A 109 -11.54 -14.33 0.46
N GLN A 110 -10.28 -14.09 0.83
CA GLN A 110 -9.89 -12.99 1.72
C GLN A 110 -10.29 -11.61 1.19
N VAL A 111 -10.32 -11.43 -0.14
CA VAL A 111 -10.71 -10.17 -0.78
C VAL A 111 -12.15 -10.19 -1.33
N GLY A 112 -12.97 -11.22 -1.00
CA GLY A 112 -14.37 -11.31 -1.42
C GLY A 112 -14.58 -11.46 -2.92
N LEU A 113 -13.68 -12.17 -3.60
CA LEU A 113 -13.77 -12.50 -5.04
C LEU A 113 -14.09 -13.99 -5.30
N GLU A 114 -14.54 -14.72 -4.28
CA GLU A 114 -15.04 -16.08 -4.44
C GLU A 114 -16.24 -16.10 -5.40
N GLY A 115 -16.25 -17.05 -6.34
CA GLY A 115 -17.26 -17.14 -7.39
C GLY A 115 -16.95 -16.35 -8.67
N PHE A 116 -15.90 -15.50 -8.65
CA PHE A 116 -15.48 -14.70 -9.81
C PHE A 116 -14.24 -15.27 -10.53
N GLU A 117 -13.76 -16.46 -10.18
CA GLU A 117 -12.50 -17.05 -10.65
C GLU A 117 -12.37 -17.07 -12.17
N LYS A 118 -13.50 -17.28 -12.87
CA LYS A 118 -13.56 -17.38 -14.33
C LYS A 118 -13.80 -16.04 -15.03
N SER A 119 -14.14 -14.99 -14.30
CA SER A 119 -14.41 -13.65 -14.84
C SER A 119 -13.12 -13.00 -15.35
N TYR A 120 -13.24 -12.15 -16.36
CA TYR A 120 -12.13 -11.38 -16.92
C TYR A 120 -12.12 -9.95 -16.39
N PRO A 121 -10.98 -9.21 -16.42
CA PRO A 121 -10.88 -7.86 -15.89
C PRO A 121 -11.92 -6.87 -16.42
N HIS A 122 -12.35 -7.00 -17.68
CA HIS A 122 -13.37 -6.13 -18.26
C HIS A 122 -14.79 -6.36 -17.67
N GLN A 123 -15.01 -7.48 -16.98
CA GLN A 123 -16.28 -7.84 -16.32
C GLN A 123 -16.30 -7.39 -14.84
N LEU A 124 -15.19 -6.81 -14.32
CA LEU A 124 -15.04 -6.43 -12.93
C LEU A 124 -15.24 -4.92 -12.75
N SER A 125 -15.87 -4.52 -11.63
CA SER A 125 -15.88 -3.12 -11.19
C SER A 125 -14.47 -2.63 -10.82
N GLY A 126 -14.29 -1.32 -10.66
CA GLY A 126 -13.02 -0.74 -10.21
C GLY A 126 -12.55 -1.31 -8.87
N GLY A 127 -13.47 -1.41 -7.89
CA GLY A 127 -13.19 -2.01 -6.58
C GLY A 127 -12.80 -3.50 -6.68
N MET A 128 -13.48 -4.28 -7.53
CA MET A 128 -13.13 -5.68 -7.76
C MET A 128 -11.76 -5.84 -8.42
N LYS A 129 -11.37 -4.95 -9.33
CA LYS A 129 -10.02 -4.94 -9.91
C LYS A 129 -8.95 -4.67 -8.86
N MET A 130 -9.21 -3.73 -7.95
CA MET A 130 -8.31 -3.45 -6.83
C MET A 130 -8.20 -4.64 -5.88
N ARG A 131 -9.32 -5.28 -5.51
CA ARG A 131 -9.32 -6.50 -4.70
C ARG A 131 -8.52 -7.63 -5.36
N LEU A 132 -8.63 -7.80 -6.68
CA LEU A 132 -7.82 -8.78 -7.42
C LEU A 132 -6.33 -8.45 -7.40
N SER A 133 -5.95 -7.17 -7.48
CA SER A 133 -4.56 -6.75 -7.33
C SER A 133 -4.01 -7.05 -5.93
N LEU A 134 -4.83 -6.85 -4.89
CA LEU A 134 -4.51 -7.25 -3.51
C LEU A 134 -4.37 -8.78 -3.40
N ALA A 135 -5.32 -9.55 -3.92
CA ALA A 135 -5.25 -11.02 -3.90
C ALA A 135 -3.96 -11.53 -4.56
N ARG A 136 -3.60 -10.98 -5.73
CA ARG A 136 -2.35 -11.30 -6.43
C ARG A 136 -1.11 -11.06 -5.56
N SER A 137 -1.12 -10.01 -4.75
CA SER A 137 -0.02 -9.70 -3.84
C SER A 137 0.03 -10.64 -2.63
N LEU A 138 -1.11 -11.14 -2.18
CA LEU A 138 -1.24 -11.99 -0.99
C LEU A 138 -0.93 -13.47 -1.22
N VAL A 139 -1.00 -13.96 -2.46
CA VAL A 139 -0.73 -15.39 -2.77
C VAL A 139 0.68 -15.83 -2.36
N LEU A 140 1.63 -14.88 -2.25
CA LEU A 140 3.00 -15.15 -1.81
C LEU A 140 3.18 -15.08 -0.28
N ASN A 141 2.14 -14.72 0.50
CA ASN A 141 2.20 -14.45 1.93
C ASN A 141 3.34 -13.45 2.28
N PRO A 142 3.23 -12.21 1.80
CA PRO A 142 4.32 -11.24 1.92
C PRO A 142 4.52 -10.79 3.38
N ASP A 143 5.80 -10.56 3.77
CA ASP A 143 6.16 -9.95 5.05
C ASP A 143 5.84 -8.46 5.10
N TYR A 144 5.87 -7.80 3.91
CA TYR A 144 5.48 -6.41 3.79
C TYR A 144 4.74 -6.13 2.46
N LEU A 145 3.77 -5.23 2.53
CA LEU A 145 2.92 -4.81 1.42
C LEU A 145 3.09 -3.31 1.15
N LEU A 146 3.43 -2.96 -0.07
CA LEU A 146 3.61 -1.59 -0.54
C LEU A 146 2.42 -1.21 -1.44
N LEU A 147 1.74 -0.12 -1.11
CA LEU A 147 0.47 0.29 -1.71
C LEU A 147 0.62 1.71 -2.29
N ASP A 148 0.69 1.84 -3.61
CA ASP A 148 0.84 3.13 -4.31
C ASP A 148 -0.52 3.66 -4.78
N GLU A 149 -1.16 4.53 -3.99
CA GLU A 149 -2.48 5.14 -4.25
C GLU A 149 -3.59 4.14 -4.69
N PRO A 150 -3.74 2.98 -4.04
CA PRO A 150 -4.56 1.88 -4.56
C PRO A 150 -6.05 2.24 -4.68
N LEU A 151 -6.54 3.20 -3.90
CA LEU A 151 -7.96 3.56 -3.86
C LEU A 151 -8.29 4.85 -4.62
N SER A 152 -7.33 5.42 -5.37
CA SER A 152 -7.50 6.70 -6.06
C SER A 152 -8.58 6.67 -7.16
N ALA A 153 -8.77 5.54 -7.82
CA ALA A 153 -9.72 5.35 -8.92
C ALA A 153 -11.08 4.74 -8.49
N VAL A 154 -11.35 4.70 -7.18
CA VAL A 154 -12.57 4.08 -6.62
C VAL A 154 -13.51 5.18 -6.07
N ASP A 155 -14.82 5.01 -6.28
CA ASP A 155 -15.83 5.91 -5.70
C ASP A 155 -15.80 5.90 -4.17
N GLU A 156 -16.36 6.94 -3.54
CA GLU A 156 -16.21 7.19 -2.09
C GLU A 156 -16.78 6.06 -1.22
N LEU A 157 -17.97 5.55 -1.54
CA LEU A 157 -18.58 4.48 -0.74
C LEU A 157 -17.81 3.17 -0.84
N THR A 158 -17.41 2.80 -2.04
CA THR A 158 -16.57 1.62 -2.28
C THR A 158 -15.19 1.78 -1.63
N ARG A 159 -14.62 2.98 -1.65
CA ARG A 159 -13.34 3.31 -1.00
C ARG A 159 -13.40 3.08 0.51
N GLU A 160 -14.45 3.53 1.18
CA GLU A 160 -14.62 3.31 2.62
C GLU A 160 -14.70 1.82 2.99
N LEU A 161 -15.45 1.04 2.22
CA LEU A 161 -15.52 -0.42 2.40
C LEU A 161 -14.17 -1.09 2.19
N LEU A 162 -13.45 -0.71 1.14
CA LEU A 162 -12.11 -1.25 0.86
C LEU A 162 -11.10 -0.89 1.96
N GLN A 163 -11.19 0.30 2.56
CA GLN A 163 -10.35 0.66 3.70
C GLN A 163 -10.58 -0.26 4.90
N GLU A 164 -11.84 -0.58 5.23
CA GLU A 164 -12.17 -1.51 6.31
C GLU A 164 -11.65 -2.92 6.01
N GLU A 165 -11.79 -3.37 4.77
CA GLU A 165 -11.29 -4.66 4.33
C GLU A 165 -9.76 -4.75 4.38
N ILE A 166 -9.04 -3.74 3.87
CA ILE A 166 -7.58 -3.67 3.92
C ILE A 166 -7.09 -3.67 5.39
N HIS A 167 -7.74 -2.89 6.26
CA HIS A 167 -7.39 -2.87 7.67
C HIS A 167 -7.64 -4.22 8.36
N THR A 168 -8.76 -4.88 8.07
CA THR A 168 -9.10 -6.21 8.60
C THR A 168 -8.09 -7.25 8.14
N LEU A 169 -7.74 -7.21 6.86
CA LEU A 169 -6.74 -8.07 6.26
C LEU A 169 -5.36 -7.88 6.90
N TRP A 170 -4.90 -6.61 7.01
CA TRP A 170 -3.64 -6.30 7.66
C TRP A 170 -3.58 -6.83 9.10
N LYS A 171 -4.65 -6.66 9.87
CA LYS A 171 -4.73 -7.18 11.25
C LYS A 171 -4.66 -8.70 11.33
N LYS A 172 -5.30 -9.37 10.38
CA LYS A 172 -5.36 -10.84 10.35
C LYS A 172 -4.03 -11.44 9.94
N GLU A 173 -3.42 -10.92 8.88
CA GLU A 173 -2.21 -11.47 8.28
C GLU A 173 -0.92 -10.89 8.92
N ASN A 174 -1.02 -9.78 9.66
CA ASN A 174 0.07 -9.14 10.42
C ASN A 174 1.32 -8.77 9.61
N PHE A 175 1.17 -8.47 8.31
CA PHE A 175 2.26 -7.97 7.49
C PHE A 175 2.57 -6.50 7.79
N THR A 176 3.76 -6.03 7.45
CA THR A 176 4.09 -4.60 7.48
C THR A 176 3.47 -3.91 6.27
N ALA A 177 2.77 -2.80 6.45
CA ALA A 177 2.13 -2.07 5.35
C ALA A 177 2.68 -0.66 5.19
N ILE A 178 2.97 -0.28 3.95
CA ILE A 178 3.34 1.10 3.60
C ILE A 178 2.39 1.57 2.50
N LEU A 179 1.56 2.55 2.81
CA LEU A 179 0.60 3.14 1.90
C LEU A 179 1.06 4.54 1.48
N VAL A 180 0.96 4.82 0.21
CA VAL A 180 1.05 6.19 -0.32
C VAL A 180 -0.34 6.64 -0.74
N THR A 181 -0.76 7.81 -0.28
CA THR A 181 -2.03 8.43 -0.67
C THR A 181 -1.96 9.96 -0.56
N HIS A 182 -2.84 10.65 -1.25
CA HIS A 182 -3.10 12.08 -1.05
C HIS A 182 -4.32 12.34 -0.14
N ASN A 183 -5.05 11.29 0.27
CA ASN A 183 -6.23 11.40 1.13
C ASN A 183 -5.85 11.24 2.61
N VAL A 184 -5.89 12.34 3.35
CA VAL A 184 -5.52 12.37 4.79
C VAL A 184 -6.47 11.53 5.64
N SER A 185 -7.77 11.52 5.33
CA SER A 185 -8.75 10.71 6.07
C SER A 185 -8.46 9.22 5.93
N GLU A 186 -8.12 8.77 4.71
CA GLU A 186 -7.67 7.40 4.44
C GLU A 186 -6.41 7.05 5.25
N ALA A 187 -5.42 7.94 5.24
CA ALA A 187 -4.19 7.77 6.00
C ALA A 187 -4.44 7.57 7.49
N VAL A 188 -5.26 8.43 8.11
CA VAL A 188 -5.61 8.34 9.53
C VAL A 188 -6.48 7.10 9.82
N PHE A 189 -7.34 6.69 8.89
CA PHE A 189 -8.17 5.51 9.09
C PHE A 189 -7.34 4.21 9.08
N LEU A 190 -6.37 4.07 8.18
CA LEU A 190 -5.66 2.81 7.96
C LEU A 190 -4.43 2.64 8.87
N SER A 191 -3.67 3.70 9.16
CA SER A 191 -2.31 3.55 9.66
C SER A 191 -2.14 3.73 11.18
N ASN A 192 -1.07 3.15 11.71
CA ASN A 192 -0.59 3.42 13.07
C ASN A 192 0.13 4.75 13.14
N ARG A 193 0.78 5.14 12.04
CA ARG A 193 1.55 6.37 11.92
C ARG A 193 1.42 6.96 10.52
N VAL A 194 1.23 8.28 10.45
CA VAL A 194 1.20 9.04 9.21
C VAL A 194 2.47 9.86 9.07
N VAL A 195 3.15 9.71 7.96
CA VAL A 195 4.34 10.46 7.56
C VAL A 195 3.94 11.53 6.56
N VAL A 196 4.27 12.78 6.84
CA VAL A 196 3.93 13.94 5.99
C VAL A 196 5.16 14.37 5.21
N MET A 197 5.03 14.45 3.89
CA MET A 197 6.10 14.94 3.00
C MET A 197 5.84 16.36 2.53
N SER A 198 6.93 17.12 2.40
CA SER A 198 6.97 18.45 1.79
C SER A 198 6.59 18.42 0.30
N PRO A 199 6.30 19.59 -0.32
CA PRO A 199 6.40 19.74 -1.78
C PRO A 199 7.81 19.36 -2.30
N ARG A 200 7.94 19.18 -3.60
CA ARG A 200 9.22 18.82 -4.26
C ARG A 200 10.29 19.92 -4.11
N PRO A 201 11.55 19.52 -3.78
CA PRO A 201 12.02 18.17 -3.52
C PRO A 201 11.43 17.62 -2.22
N GLY A 202 10.82 16.41 -2.32
CA GLY A 202 10.10 15.83 -1.21
C GLY A 202 11.02 15.33 -0.10
N HIS A 203 10.75 15.73 1.13
CA HIS A 203 11.37 15.20 2.33
C HIS A 203 10.34 15.07 3.45
N ILE A 204 10.65 14.31 4.47
CA ILE A 204 9.75 14.10 5.60
C ILE A 204 9.78 15.35 6.49
N ILE A 205 8.62 16.00 6.66
CA ILE A 205 8.48 17.22 7.47
C ILE A 205 7.78 16.97 8.80
N HIS A 206 7.01 15.91 8.93
CA HIS A 206 6.27 15.61 10.15
C HIS A 206 5.86 14.14 10.22
N MET A 207 5.71 13.60 11.42
CA MET A 207 5.16 12.26 11.67
C MET A 207 4.13 12.35 12.78
N VAL A 208 3.00 11.67 12.62
CA VAL A 208 1.89 11.68 13.59
C VAL A 208 1.50 10.25 13.92
N ASP A 209 1.52 9.91 15.20
CA ASP A 209 1.00 8.63 15.68
C ASP A 209 -0.53 8.64 15.69
N VAL A 210 -1.13 7.55 15.25
CA VAL A 210 -2.58 7.38 15.15
C VAL A 210 -3.04 6.31 16.15
N PRO A 211 -3.52 6.71 17.33
CA PRO A 211 -3.68 5.82 18.48
C PRO A 211 -5.00 5.02 18.49
N PHE A 212 -5.63 4.80 17.33
CA PHE A 212 -6.89 4.08 17.27
C PHE A 212 -6.66 2.57 17.15
N LYS A 213 -7.18 1.81 18.12
CA LYS A 213 -7.13 0.33 18.11
C LYS A 213 -8.29 -0.29 17.32
N LYS A 214 -9.48 0.32 17.37
CA LYS A 214 -10.68 -0.09 16.64
C LYS A 214 -10.93 0.88 15.50
N ARG A 215 -11.16 0.34 14.32
CA ARG A 215 -11.37 1.11 13.09
C ARG A 215 -12.56 0.55 12.35
N ASP A 216 -13.69 1.18 12.57
CA ASP A 216 -14.96 0.91 11.91
C ASP A 216 -15.59 2.24 11.43
N GLN A 217 -16.75 2.16 10.83
CA GLN A 217 -17.45 3.33 10.28
C GLN A 217 -17.65 4.45 11.31
N THR A 218 -17.78 4.10 12.61
CA THR A 218 -17.98 5.11 13.68
C THR A 218 -16.73 5.92 13.97
N LEU A 219 -15.54 5.43 13.60
CA LEU A 219 -14.28 6.13 13.85
C LEU A 219 -14.24 7.50 13.15
N ARG A 220 -14.77 7.61 11.93
CA ARG A 220 -14.78 8.87 11.16
C ARG A 220 -15.58 9.99 11.85
N SER A 221 -16.56 9.62 12.68
CA SER A 221 -17.33 10.56 13.50
C SER A 221 -16.66 10.93 14.84
N ASN A 222 -15.49 10.34 15.15
CA ASN A 222 -14.78 10.59 16.39
C ASN A 222 -14.07 11.97 16.35
N PRO A 223 -14.30 12.88 17.33
CA PRO A 223 -13.62 14.17 17.36
C PRO A 223 -12.08 14.12 17.36
N LYS A 224 -11.50 13.07 17.95
CA LYS A 224 -10.03 12.87 17.90
C LYS A 224 -9.55 12.53 16.50
N PHE A 225 -10.35 11.78 15.72
CA PHE A 225 -10.06 11.48 14.33
C PHE A 225 -9.99 12.77 13.50
N THR A 226 -11.03 13.59 13.60
CA THR A 226 -11.10 14.89 12.91
C THR A 226 -9.94 15.81 13.33
N LYS A 227 -9.56 15.81 14.61
CA LYS A 227 -8.41 16.60 15.10
C LYS A 227 -7.11 16.18 14.42
N ILE A 228 -6.82 14.87 14.32
CA ILE A 228 -5.60 14.36 13.66
C ILE A 228 -5.64 14.67 12.16
N VAL A 229 -6.78 14.49 11.49
CA VAL A 229 -6.94 14.84 10.06
C VAL A 229 -6.66 16.33 9.83
N ASN A 230 -7.17 17.21 10.69
CA ASN A 230 -6.94 18.66 10.58
C ASN A 230 -5.46 19.03 10.87
N GLU A 231 -4.81 18.39 11.84
CA GLU A 231 -3.39 18.58 12.12
C GLU A 231 -2.54 18.26 10.90
N ILE A 232 -2.72 17.06 10.32
CA ILE A 232 -1.97 16.62 9.12
C ILE A 232 -2.29 17.55 7.93
N SER A 233 -3.57 17.87 7.71
CA SER A 233 -3.98 18.77 6.63
C SER A 233 -3.40 20.18 6.77
N GLY A 234 -3.23 20.66 8.02
CA GLY A 234 -2.55 21.91 8.31
C GLY A 234 -1.09 21.89 7.87
N LYS A 235 -0.37 20.79 8.15
CA LYS A 235 1.04 20.63 7.75
C LYS A 235 1.24 20.51 6.23
N LEU A 236 0.25 20.04 5.49
CA LEU A 236 0.31 19.96 4.03
C LEU A 236 0.08 21.31 3.33
N ARG A 237 -0.43 22.32 4.04
CA ARG A 237 -0.71 23.68 3.50
C ARG A 237 0.41 24.68 3.76
N THR A 238 1.34 24.33 4.61
CA THR A 238 2.53 25.14 4.96
C THR A 238 3.71 24.76 4.07
#